data_fdf44c3bfabf83c8ae3efcf0470a6022
#
_entry.id   fdf44c3bfabf83c8ae3efcf0470a6022
#
_cell.length_a   1.000
_cell.length_b   1.000
_cell.length_c   1.000
_cell.angle_alpha   90.00
_cell.angle_beta   90.00
_cell.angle_gamma   90.00
#
_symmetry.space_group_name_H-M   'P 1'
#
loop_
_entity.id
_entity.type
_entity.pdbx_description
1 polymer ?
#
loop_
_entity_poly.entity_id
_entity_poly.type
_entity_poly.pdbx_seq_one_letter_code
_entity_poly.pdbx_strand_id
1 'polypeptide(L)'
;MENLELQKMANEVRKGIVTAVHGAKAGHPGGSLSAADIFTYLYFEEMNIDPKDPKKADRDRFVLSKGHTAPGLYSVLANRGYFPVADLPTLRHLGSYLQGHPCMQETPGVDMSSGSLGQGISAAVGMALAGKMDNKDYRVYTLLGDGEIQEGQVLEASMFAGHRKLDNLVVIVDNNGLQIDGKIDDVCSPYPIDKKFEAFNFHVINIDGNDFDQIRAAFKEARATKGMPTAIIAKTVKGKGVSYMENNAGWHGKAPNDDEYKIAMDDLEKIAKELGGAN
;
A
#
# COMPACT_ATOMS: atom_id res chain seq x y z
N MET A 1 3.03 9.50 16.06
CA MET A 1 2.86 10.84 15.42
C MET A 1 1.42 11.32 15.62
N GLU A 2 1.21 12.63 15.69
CA GLU A 2 -0.14 13.20 15.67
C GLU A 2 -0.77 13.06 14.28
N ASN A 3 -2.10 12.99 14.21
CA ASN A 3 -2.79 12.80 12.93
C ASN A 3 -2.47 13.89 11.89
N LEU A 4 -2.33 15.14 12.33
CA LEU A 4 -1.95 16.25 11.44
C LEU A 4 -0.58 16.02 10.79
N GLU A 5 0.39 15.49 11.53
CA GLU A 5 1.73 15.16 11.00
C GLU A 5 1.67 14.03 9.98
N LEU A 6 0.84 12.99 10.27
CA LEU A 6 0.61 11.89 9.33
C LEU A 6 -0.09 12.38 8.06
N GLN A 7 -1.09 13.27 8.17
CA GLN A 7 -1.76 13.87 7.01
C GLN A 7 -0.80 14.69 6.14
N LYS A 8 0.06 15.49 6.75
CA LYS A 8 1.11 16.23 6.04
C LYS A 8 2.06 15.29 5.31
N MET A 9 2.52 14.24 5.99
CA MET A 9 3.41 13.25 5.39
C MET A 9 2.72 12.47 4.26
N ALA A 10 1.47 12.08 4.42
CA ALA A 10 0.70 11.42 3.36
C ALA A 10 0.54 12.32 2.12
N ASN A 11 0.42 13.63 2.34
CA ASN A 11 0.39 14.59 1.23
C ASN A 11 1.75 14.66 0.51
N GLU A 12 2.88 14.63 1.21
CA GLU A 12 4.22 14.54 0.60
C GLU A 12 4.40 13.20 -0.15
N VAL A 13 3.90 12.10 0.39
CA VAL A 13 3.87 10.80 -0.31
C VAL A 13 3.07 10.92 -1.62
N ARG A 14 1.92 11.61 -1.62
CA ARG A 14 1.12 11.85 -2.86
C ARG A 14 1.88 12.68 -3.88
N LYS A 15 2.57 13.76 -3.46
CA LYS A 15 3.43 14.56 -4.36
C LYS A 15 4.50 13.70 -5.01
N GLY A 16 5.17 12.84 -4.22
CA GLY A 16 6.16 11.92 -4.72
C GLY A 16 5.61 10.91 -5.72
N ILE A 17 4.40 10.37 -5.50
CA ILE A 17 3.71 9.47 -6.44
C ILE A 17 3.50 10.15 -7.80
N VAL A 18 2.92 11.36 -7.78
CA VAL A 18 2.63 12.10 -9.01
C VAL A 18 3.93 12.45 -9.75
N THR A 19 4.96 12.88 -9.01
CA THR A 19 6.28 13.20 -9.55
C THR A 19 6.95 12.00 -10.19
N ALA A 20 6.92 10.83 -9.54
CA ALA A 20 7.52 9.60 -10.06
C ALA A 20 6.83 9.15 -11.37
N VAL A 21 5.50 9.12 -11.38
CA VAL A 21 4.71 8.67 -12.55
C VAL A 21 4.86 9.67 -13.70
N HIS A 22 4.87 10.98 -13.42
CA HIS A 22 5.09 12.01 -14.44
C HIS A 22 6.50 11.90 -15.03
N GLY A 23 7.55 11.76 -14.21
CA GLY A 23 8.94 11.58 -14.69
C GLY A 23 9.09 10.35 -15.57
N ALA A 24 8.49 9.26 -15.20
CA ALA A 24 8.49 7.99 -15.95
C ALA A 24 7.69 8.04 -17.27
N LYS A 25 6.77 8.99 -17.43
CA LYS A 25 5.74 9.00 -18.50
C LYS A 25 4.93 7.68 -18.54
N ALA A 26 4.93 6.92 -17.46
CA ALA A 26 4.27 5.63 -17.29
C ALA A 26 4.09 5.29 -15.80
N GLY A 27 3.05 4.53 -15.45
CA GLY A 27 2.86 4.06 -14.08
C GLY A 27 1.41 4.08 -13.64
N HIS A 28 1.16 3.75 -12.37
CA HIS A 28 -0.17 3.54 -11.83
C HIS A 28 -0.46 4.53 -10.69
N PRO A 29 -0.87 5.78 -11.00
CA PRO A 29 -1.11 6.79 -9.97
C PRO A 29 -2.35 6.50 -9.12
N GLY A 30 -3.46 6.07 -9.73
CA GLY A 30 -4.74 5.96 -9.03
C GLY A 30 -4.70 5.06 -7.79
N GLY A 31 -4.20 3.82 -7.95
CA GLY A 31 -4.08 2.87 -6.85
C GLY A 31 -2.92 3.16 -5.90
N SER A 32 -1.93 3.96 -6.31
CA SER A 32 -0.87 4.46 -5.44
C SER A 32 -1.39 5.57 -4.51
N LEU A 33 -2.16 6.49 -5.06
CA LEU A 33 -2.77 7.62 -4.34
C LEU A 33 -3.84 7.14 -3.34
N SER A 34 -4.65 6.10 -3.69
CA SER A 34 -5.66 5.56 -2.77
C SER A 34 -5.05 5.01 -1.49
N ALA A 35 -3.88 4.39 -1.59
CA ALA A 35 -3.20 3.74 -0.48
C ALA A 35 -2.19 4.65 0.27
N ALA A 36 -2.06 5.92 -0.10
CA ALA A 36 -1.02 6.80 0.45
C ALA A 36 -1.10 6.96 1.99
N ASP A 37 -2.30 7.04 2.56
CA ASP A 37 -2.50 7.14 4.01
C ASP A 37 -2.09 5.84 4.73
N ILE A 38 -2.45 4.69 4.15
CA ILE A 38 -2.08 3.36 4.65
C ILE A 38 -0.55 3.19 4.60
N PHE A 39 0.10 3.50 3.48
CA PHE A 39 1.56 3.49 3.36
C PHE A 39 2.21 4.38 4.42
N THR A 40 1.69 5.60 4.59
CA THR A 40 2.23 6.56 5.55
C THR A 40 2.13 6.02 6.97
N TYR A 41 0.96 5.50 7.38
CA TYR A 41 0.79 4.95 8.70
C TYR A 41 1.74 3.77 8.96
N LEU A 42 1.84 2.83 8.02
CA LEU A 42 2.72 1.67 8.13
C LEU A 42 4.18 2.08 8.37
N TYR A 43 4.72 2.97 7.54
CA TYR A 43 6.15 3.29 7.53
C TYR A 43 6.57 4.33 8.58
N PHE A 44 5.64 5.16 9.07
CA PHE A 44 5.95 6.22 10.03
C PHE A 44 5.48 5.94 11.46
N GLU A 45 4.54 5.01 11.65
CA GLU A 45 3.95 4.74 12.96
C GLU A 45 3.94 3.26 13.34
N GLU A 46 3.56 2.36 12.43
CA GLU A 46 3.24 0.96 12.76
C GLU A 46 4.46 0.04 12.80
N MET A 47 5.27 0.06 11.74
CA MET A 47 6.29 -0.96 11.50
C MET A 47 7.57 -0.70 12.30
N ASN A 48 8.12 -1.76 12.90
CA ASN A 48 9.47 -1.77 13.45
C ASN A 48 10.49 -1.88 12.31
N ILE A 49 10.94 -0.76 11.79
CA ILE A 49 11.89 -0.65 10.67
C ILE A 49 12.95 0.42 10.95
N ASP A 50 14.13 0.25 10.35
CA ASP A 50 15.20 1.25 10.37
C ASP A 50 15.72 1.50 8.95
N PRO A 51 15.53 2.71 8.37
CA PRO A 51 16.04 3.03 7.05
C PRO A 51 17.56 2.95 6.93
N LYS A 52 18.30 3.08 8.05
CA LYS A 52 19.76 2.97 8.10
C LYS A 52 20.24 1.52 8.13
N ASP A 53 19.38 0.59 8.53
CA ASP A 53 19.62 -0.85 8.48
C ASP A 53 18.42 -1.56 7.83
N PRO A 54 18.24 -1.43 6.50
CA PRO A 54 17.09 -1.98 5.78
C PRO A 54 17.06 -3.51 5.76
N LYS A 55 18.14 -4.18 6.21
CA LYS A 55 18.24 -5.65 6.31
C LYS A 55 18.21 -6.17 7.73
N LYS A 56 17.91 -5.32 8.72
CA LYS A 56 17.78 -5.73 10.12
C LYS A 56 16.92 -6.99 10.25
N ALA A 57 17.43 -8.01 10.92
CA ALA A 57 16.84 -9.35 10.89
C ALA A 57 15.49 -9.44 11.61
N ASP A 58 15.26 -8.62 12.62
CA ASP A 58 14.04 -8.57 13.46
C ASP A 58 13.04 -7.48 13.04
N ARG A 59 13.31 -6.79 11.91
CA ARG A 59 12.36 -5.81 11.40
C ARG A 59 11.05 -6.46 10.98
N ASP A 60 9.97 -5.68 10.98
CA ASP A 60 8.74 -6.07 10.30
C ASP A 60 8.93 -6.13 8.77
N ARG A 61 8.04 -6.83 8.08
CA ARG A 61 8.08 -7.00 6.62
C ARG A 61 6.82 -6.43 5.99
N PHE A 62 7.01 -5.81 4.83
CA PHE A 62 5.90 -5.33 4.02
C PHE A 62 5.98 -5.91 2.60
N VAL A 63 4.89 -6.56 2.17
CA VAL A 63 4.75 -7.07 0.80
C VAL A 63 3.67 -6.30 0.06
N LEU A 64 4.06 -5.54 -0.95
CA LEU A 64 3.11 -4.88 -1.85
C LEU A 64 2.57 -5.90 -2.85
N SER A 65 1.47 -6.59 -2.55
CA SER A 65 0.89 -7.62 -3.42
C SER A 65 0.38 -7.02 -4.73
N LYS A 66 -0.33 -5.88 -4.68
CA LYS A 66 -0.67 -5.08 -5.86
C LYS A 66 0.55 -4.31 -6.40
N GLY A 67 1.55 -5.03 -6.87
CA GLY A 67 2.88 -4.50 -7.19
C GLY A 67 2.92 -3.36 -8.21
N HIS A 68 1.88 -3.22 -9.04
CA HIS A 68 1.75 -2.09 -9.97
C HIS A 68 1.69 -0.72 -9.26
N THR A 69 1.32 -0.67 -7.98
CA THR A 69 1.34 0.56 -7.18
C THR A 69 2.70 0.85 -6.53
N ALA A 70 3.78 0.35 -7.14
CA ALA A 70 5.17 0.64 -6.77
C ALA A 70 5.46 2.15 -6.57
N PRO A 71 4.90 3.10 -7.36
CA PRO A 71 5.09 4.53 -7.10
C PRO A 71 4.72 4.95 -5.68
N GLY A 72 3.65 4.36 -5.11
CA GLY A 72 3.24 4.61 -3.71
C GLY A 72 4.27 4.10 -2.72
N LEU A 73 4.72 2.86 -2.90
CA LEU A 73 5.77 2.27 -2.05
C LEU A 73 7.08 3.04 -2.16
N TYR A 74 7.52 3.41 -3.35
CA TYR A 74 8.76 4.15 -3.53
C TYR A 74 8.69 5.54 -2.93
N SER A 75 7.56 6.22 -3.07
CA SER A 75 7.38 7.53 -2.46
C SER A 75 7.45 7.47 -0.93
N VAL A 76 6.80 6.49 -0.28
CA VAL A 76 6.87 6.38 1.17
C VAL A 76 8.25 5.95 1.64
N LEU A 77 8.95 5.06 0.92
CA LEU A 77 10.33 4.65 1.23
C LEU A 77 11.30 5.83 1.14
N ALA A 78 11.20 6.66 0.09
CA ALA A 78 12.01 7.87 -0.08
C ALA A 78 11.78 8.86 1.06
N ASN A 79 10.51 9.18 1.37
CA ASN A 79 10.15 10.09 2.46
C ASN A 79 10.56 9.52 3.84
N ARG A 80 10.62 8.18 3.99
CA ARG A 80 11.09 7.54 5.22
C ARG A 80 12.63 7.54 5.34
N GLY A 81 13.34 7.83 4.24
CA GLY A 81 14.80 8.00 4.23
C GLY A 81 15.58 6.77 3.77
N TYR A 82 14.98 5.83 3.05
CA TYR A 82 15.69 4.70 2.45
C TYR A 82 16.57 5.12 1.26
N PHE A 83 16.15 6.15 0.53
CA PHE A 83 16.86 6.76 -0.60
C PHE A 83 16.35 8.20 -0.83
N PRO A 84 17.06 9.02 -1.64
CA PRO A 84 16.67 10.41 -1.86
C PRO A 84 15.32 10.56 -2.56
N VAL A 85 14.48 11.48 -2.08
CA VAL A 85 13.20 11.85 -2.74
C VAL A 85 13.45 12.35 -4.17
N ALA A 86 14.60 13.00 -4.42
CA ALA A 86 15.01 13.50 -5.73
C ALA A 86 15.16 12.40 -6.80
N ASP A 87 15.27 11.13 -6.38
CA ASP A 87 15.40 10.01 -7.32
C ASP A 87 14.05 9.53 -7.88
N LEU A 88 12.92 9.91 -7.27
CA LEU A 88 11.59 9.47 -7.68
C LEU A 88 11.27 9.70 -9.18
N PRO A 89 11.67 10.81 -9.82
CA PRO A 89 11.47 11.02 -11.25
C PRO A 89 12.18 9.99 -12.15
N THR A 90 13.14 9.23 -11.62
CA THR A 90 13.87 8.20 -12.39
C THR A 90 13.13 6.87 -12.48
N LEU A 91 11.91 6.77 -11.94
CA LEU A 91 11.05 5.58 -12.02
C LEU A 91 11.04 5.03 -13.45
N ARG A 92 11.30 3.72 -13.62
CA ARG A 92 11.31 3.00 -14.91
C ARG A 92 12.36 3.47 -15.93
N HIS A 93 13.23 4.42 -15.59
CA HIS A 93 14.31 4.79 -16.49
C HIS A 93 15.35 3.66 -16.56
N LEU A 94 16.01 3.54 -17.71
CA LEU A 94 17.07 2.56 -17.89
C LEU A 94 18.20 2.83 -16.87
N GLY A 95 18.58 1.78 -16.13
CA GLY A 95 19.60 1.86 -15.08
C GLY A 95 19.11 2.41 -13.73
N SER A 96 17.85 2.82 -13.61
CA SER A 96 17.26 3.18 -12.32
C SER A 96 16.97 1.94 -11.47
N TYR A 97 17.25 2.03 -10.17
CA TYR A 97 16.84 1.00 -9.21
C TYR A 97 15.33 1.05 -8.86
N LEU A 98 14.63 2.12 -9.28
CA LEU A 98 13.18 2.26 -9.12
C LEU A 98 12.47 1.58 -10.30
N GLN A 99 12.35 0.27 -10.21
CA GLN A 99 11.75 -0.57 -11.24
C GLN A 99 10.22 -0.35 -11.35
N GLY A 100 9.63 -0.74 -12.49
CA GLY A 100 8.19 -0.59 -12.73
C GLY A 100 7.27 -1.34 -11.74
N HIS A 101 7.81 -2.38 -11.13
CA HIS A 101 7.24 -3.14 -10.01
C HIS A 101 8.32 -3.32 -8.94
N PRO A 102 7.97 -3.56 -7.66
CA PRO A 102 8.96 -3.70 -6.60
C PRO A 102 9.96 -4.81 -6.89
N CYS A 103 11.25 -4.48 -6.74
CA CYS A 103 12.35 -5.43 -6.87
C CYS A 103 13.20 -5.40 -5.60
N MET A 104 13.17 -6.50 -4.83
CA MET A 104 13.88 -6.60 -3.55
C MET A 104 15.40 -6.62 -3.69
N GLN A 105 15.92 -6.91 -4.89
CA GLN A 105 17.35 -6.94 -5.16
C GLN A 105 17.91 -5.56 -5.51
N GLU A 106 17.08 -4.68 -6.05
CA GLU A 106 17.50 -3.37 -6.57
C GLU A 106 17.10 -2.22 -5.64
N THR A 107 15.86 -2.23 -5.13
CA THR A 107 15.31 -1.08 -4.40
C THR A 107 15.49 -1.22 -2.89
N PRO A 108 16.23 -0.31 -2.22
CA PRO A 108 16.36 -0.32 -0.77
C PRO A 108 15.00 -0.25 -0.05
N GLY A 109 14.81 -1.11 0.95
CA GLY A 109 13.56 -1.15 1.74
C GLY A 109 12.43 -1.97 1.14
N VAL A 110 12.60 -2.56 -0.05
CA VAL A 110 11.65 -3.50 -0.64
C VAL A 110 11.93 -4.91 -0.11
N ASP A 111 10.96 -5.51 0.57
CA ASP A 111 11.09 -6.84 1.18
C ASP A 111 10.83 -8.01 0.23
N MET A 112 10.02 -7.79 -0.81
CA MET A 112 9.64 -8.81 -1.79
C MET A 112 9.40 -8.22 -3.16
N SER A 113 9.96 -8.84 -4.18
CA SER A 113 9.61 -8.56 -5.58
C SER A 113 8.20 -9.02 -5.87
N SER A 114 7.38 -8.16 -6.48
CA SER A 114 5.98 -8.44 -6.80
C SER A 114 5.59 -7.84 -8.15
N GLY A 115 4.37 -8.12 -8.64
CA GLY A 115 3.89 -7.61 -9.93
C GLY A 115 2.78 -8.47 -10.51
N SER A 116 2.89 -9.79 -10.42
CA SER A 116 1.79 -10.70 -10.72
C SER A 116 0.79 -10.68 -9.57
N LEU A 117 -0.43 -10.22 -9.84
CA LEU A 117 -1.49 -10.09 -8.84
C LEU A 117 -1.78 -11.44 -8.16
N GLY A 118 -2.07 -11.40 -6.88
CA GLY A 118 -2.33 -12.58 -6.06
C GLY A 118 -1.09 -13.32 -5.54
N GLN A 119 0.11 -13.08 -6.09
CA GLN A 119 1.32 -13.80 -5.67
C GLN A 119 1.94 -13.23 -4.39
N GLY A 120 1.82 -11.92 -4.17
CA GLY A 120 2.44 -11.25 -3.02
C GLY A 120 1.93 -11.75 -1.67
N ILE A 121 0.64 -12.02 -1.56
CA ILE A 121 0.05 -12.54 -0.32
C ILE A 121 0.64 -13.91 0.05
N SER A 122 0.92 -14.79 -0.93
CA SER A 122 1.54 -16.10 -0.66
C SER A 122 2.94 -15.95 -0.09
N ALA A 123 3.73 -15.00 -0.63
CA ALA A 123 5.04 -14.68 -0.09
C ALA A 123 4.93 -14.13 1.36
N ALA A 124 3.97 -13.24 1.62
CA ALA A 124 3.72 -12.71 2.97
C ALA A 124 3.33 -13.83 3.96
N VAL A 125 2.48 -14.76 3.53
CA VAL A 125 2.12 -15.94 4.34
C VAL A 125 3.33 -16.79 4.66
N GLY A 126 4.22 -17.02 3.68
CA GLY A 126 5.49 -17.74 3.89
C GLY A 126 6.40 -17.05 4.90
N MET A 127 6.55 -15.70 4.79
CA MET A 127 7.33 -14.91 5.74
C MET A 127 6.74 -14.95 7.17
N ALA A 128 5.42 -14.86 7.29
CA ALA A 128 4.74 -14.94 8.59
C ALA A 128 4.90 -16.32 9.24
N LEU A 129 4.77 -17.39 8.44
CA LEU A 129 5.02 -18.75 8.91
C LEU A 129 6.47 -18.95 9.37
N ALA A 130 7.45 -18.48 8.59
CA ALA A 130 8.86 -18.55 8.94
C ALA A 130 9.14 -17.86 10.28
N GLY A 131 8.57 -16.63 10.48
CA GLY A 131 8.69 -15.93 11.76
C GLY A 131 8.20 -16.75 12.95
N LYS A 132 7.05 -17.42 12.81
CA LYS A 132 6.52 -18.31 13.86
C LYS A 132 7.38 -19.54 14.08
N MET A 133 7.88 -20.17 13.03
CA MET A 133 8.75 -21.34 13.13
C MET A 133 10.08 -21.00 13.84
N ASP A 134 10.61 -19.81 13.58
CA ASP A 134 11.87 -19.32 14.15
C ASP A 134 11.67 -18.62 15.51
N ASN A 135 10.44 -18.59 16.06
CA ASN A 135 10.08 -17.87 17.29
C ASN A 135 10.52 -16.40 17.27
N LYS A 136 10.25 -15.72 16.15
CA LYS A 136 10.52 -14.28 15.97
C LYS A 136 9.26 -13.47 16.18
N ASP A 137 9.40 -12.26 16.73
CA ASP A 137 8.29 -11.38 17.09
C ASP A 137 7.87 -10.45 15.95
N TYR A 138 8.57 -10.45 14.80
CA TYR A 138 8.24 -9.57 13.70
C TYR A 138 6.87 -9.89 13.09
N ARG A 139 6.25 -8.86 12.60
CA ARG A 139 4.98 -8.92 11.89
C ARG A 139 5.18 -8.80 10.39
N VAL A 140 4.23 -9.32 9.65
CA VAL A 140 4.19 -9.23 8.18
C VAL A 140 2.90 -8.54 7.76
N TYR A 141 3.05 -7.50 6.96
CA TYR A 141 1.95 -6.73 6.39
C TYR A 141 1.93 -6.94 4.87
N THR A 142 0.75 -7.06 4.29
CA THR A 142 0.61 -7.13 2.83
C THR A 142 -0.57 -6.29 2.37
N LEU A 143 -0.39 -5.56 1.26
CA LEU A 143 -1.42 -4.68 0.69
C LEU A 143 -1.88 -5.24 -0.65
N LEU A 144 -3.17 -5.56 -0.72
CA LEU A 144 -3.87 -6.05 -1.90
C LEU A 144 -4.80 -4.98 -2.47
N GLY A 145 -5.14 -5.09 -3.76
CA GLY A 145 -6.26 -4.38 -4.34
C GLY A 145 -7.55 -5.19 -4.24
N ASP A 146 -8.69 -4.52 -4.25
CA ASP A 146 -10.01 -5.17 -4.28
C ASP A 146 -10.21 -6.04 -5.53
N GLY A 147 -9.77 -5.57 -6.71
CA GLY A 147 -9.75 -6.39 -7.93
C GLY A 147 -8.80 -7.58 -7.84
N GLU A 148 -7.71 -7.46 -7.09
CA GLU A 148 -6.76 -8.55 -6.87
C GLU A 148 -7.37 -9.72 -6.07
N ILE A 149 -8.39 -9.46 -5.24
CA ILE A 149 -9.10 -10.51 -4.48
C ILE A 149 -9.78 -11.55 -5.41
N GLN A 150 -9.97 -11.23 -6.68
CA GLN A 150 -10.53 -12.16 -7.69
C GLN A 150 -9.55 -13.28 -8.04
N GLU A 151 -8.25 -13.11 -7.78
CA GLU A 151 -7.24 -14.14 -8.05
C GLU A 151 -7.41 -15.35 -7.11
N GLY A 152 -7.47 -16.56 -7.65
CA GLY A 152 -7.60 -17.80 -6.87
C GLY A 152 -6.48 -17.97 -5.83
N GLN A 153 -5.27 -17.53 -6.18
CA GLN A 153 -4.11 -17.56 -5.29
C GLN A 153 -4.31 -16.78 -3.98
N VAL A 154 -5.09 -15.69 -3.99
CA VAL A 154 -5.45 -14.95 -2.77
C VAL A 154 -6.28 -15.82 -1.84
N LEU A 155 -7.24 -16.58 -2.38
CA LEU A 155 -8.12 -17.45 -1.61
C LEU A 155 -7.34 -18.65 -1.03
N GLU A 156 -6.46 -19.26 -1.83
CA GLU A 156 -5.58 -20.35 -1.39
C GLU A 156 -4.65 -19.91 -0.26
N ALA A 157 -3.98 -18.76 -0.40
CA ALA A 157 -3.10 -18.19 0.62
C ALA A 157 -3.87 -17.86 1.91
N SER A 158 -5.08 -17.29 1.79
CA SER A 158 -5.92 -16.94 2.93
C SER A 158 -6.38 -18.19 3.69
N MET A 159 -6.82 -19.23 2.99
CA MET A 159 -7.20 -20.50 3.60
C MET A 159 -6.04 -21.10 4.41
N PHE A 160 -4.83 -21.10 3.86
CA PHE A 160 -3.65 -21.59 4.54
C PHE A 160 -3.28 -20.74 5.75
N ALA A 161 -3.32 -19.40 5.62
CA ALA A 161 -3.01 -18.48 6.72
C ALA A 161 -3.94 -18.67 7.92
N GLY A 162 -5.25 -18.79 7.68
CA GLY A 162 -6.25 -19.05 8.73
C GLY A 162 -6.03 -20.41 9.38
N HIS A 163 -5.81 -21.48 8.58
CA HIS A 163 -5.51 -22.83 9.08
C HIS A 163 -4.28 -22.82 10.00
N ARG A 164 -3.21 -22.10 9.60
CA ARG A 164 -1.96 -22.01 10.38
C ARG A 164 -2.02 -20.98 11.51
N LYS A 165 -3.15 -20.27 11.67
CA LYS A 165 -3.37 -19.27 12.74
C LYS A 165 -2.26 -18.23 12.79
N LEU A 166 -1.90 -17.65 11.63
CA LEU A 166 -0.78 -16.72 11.50
C LEU A 166 -1.15 -15.33 12.07
N ASP A 167 -1.20 -15.19 13.38
CA ASP A 167 -1.57 -13.95 14.08
C ASP A 167 -0.52 -12.83 14.00
N ASN A 168 0.61 -13.11 13.35
CA ASN A 168 1.62 -12.13 12.96
C ASN A 168 1.45 -11.64 11.50
N LEU A 169 0.39 -12.04 10.80
CA LEU A 169 0.05 -11.60 9.45
C LEU A 169 -1.12 -10.61 9.49
N VAL A 170 -0.96 -9.46 8.82
CA VAL A 170 -2.02 -8.49 8.56
C VAL A 170 -2.16 -8.31 7.05
N VAL A 171 -3.32 -8.69 6.53
CA VAL A 171 -3.71 -8.46 5.13
C VAL A 171 -4.54 -7.19 5.08
N ILE A 172 -4.15 -6.24 4.23
CA ILE A 172 -4.85 -4.99 4.03
C ILE A 172 -5.41 -5.00 2.62
N VAL A 173 -6.69 -4.70 2.46
CA VAL A 173 -7.34 -4.58 1.16
C VAL A 173 -7.64 -3.11 0.89
N ASP A 174 -6.99 -2.53 -0.13
CA ASP A 174 -7.33 -1.22 -0.68
C ASP A 174 -8.62 -1.35 -1.49
N ASN A 175 -9.76 -1.18 -0.79
CA ASN A 175 -11.09 -1.32 -1.36
C ASN A 175 -11.57 0.02 -1.94
N ASN A 176 -11.02 0.38 -3.10
CA ASN A 176 -11.36 1.63 -3.79
C ASN A 176 -12.53 1.52 -4.78
N GLY A 177 -13.06 0.32 -5.00
CA GLY A 177 -14.24 0.05 -5.82
C GLY A 177 -14.04 0.15 -7.33
N LEU A 178 -12.78 0.32 -7.79
CA LEU A 178 -12.47 0.48 -9.21
C LEU A 178 -11.32 -0.42 -9.64
N GLN A 179 -11.48 -1.11 -10.77
CA GLN A 179 -10.38 -1.78 -11.46
C GLN A 179 -10.15 -1.14 -12.85
N ILE A 180 -9.34 -1.76 -13.72
CA ILE A 180 -8.89 -1.18 -15.00
C ILE A 180 -10.06 -0.67 -15.85
N ASP A 181 -11.11 -1.50 -16.00
CA ASP A 181 -12.18 -1.29 -16.98
C ASP A 181 -13.38 -0.53 -16.42
N GLY A 182 -13.43 -0.24 -15.10
CA GLY A 182 -14.55 0.46 -14.50
C GLY A 182 -14.82 0.14 -13.05
N LYS A 183 -16.08 0.25 -12.65
CA LYS A 183 -16.52 -0.14 -11.31
C LYS A 183 -16.36 -1.64 -11.13
N ILE A 184 -15.84 -2.02 -9.98
CA ILE A 184 -15.53 -3.42 -9.70
C ILE A 184 -16.77 -4.33 -9.74
N ASP A 185 -17.93 -3.80 -9.36
CA ASP A 185 -19.21 -4.54 -9.43
C ASP A 185 -19.67 -4.81 -10.87
N ASP A 186 -19.33 -3.92 -11.79
CA ASP A 186 -19.71 -4.05 -13.20
C ASP A 186 -18.75 -4.97 -13.98
N VAL A 187 -17.50 -5.12 -13.50
CA VAL A 187 -16.48 -5.95 -14.17
C VAL A 187 -16.50 -7.38 -13.63
N CYS A 188 -16.19 -7.56 -12.35
CA CYS A 188 -16.25 -8.84 -11.65
C CYS A 188 -16.24 -8.56 -10.14
N SER A 189 -17.41 -8.63 -9.50
CA SER A 189 -17.54 -8.26 -8.09
C SER A 189 -16.84 -9.24 -7.14
N PRO A 190 -15.86 -8.79 -6.33
CA PRO A 190 -15.25 -9.63 -5.30
C PRO A 190 -16.08 -9.68 -4.01
N TYR A 191 -17.16 -8.93 -3.93
CA TYR A 191 -17.96 -8.80 -2.70
C TYR A 191 -18.77 -10.07 -2.37
N PRO A 192 -19.07 -10.32 -1.09
CA PRO A 192 -18.61 -9.57 0.07
C PRO A 192 -17.19 -9.97 0.49
N ILE A 193 -16.24 -9.02 0.46
CA ILE A 193 -14.81 -9.29 0.75
C ILE A 193 -14.62 -9.70 2.22
N ASP A 194 -15.26 -8.97 3.14
CA ASP A 194 -15.21 -9.22 4.58
C ASP A 194 -15.62 -10.66 4.93
N LYS A 195 -16.74 -11.12 4.37
CA LYS A 195 -17.26 -12.48 4.62
C LYS A 195 -16.35 -13.58 4.05
N LYS A 196 -15.63 -13.30 2.97
CA LYS A 196 -14.65 -14.25 2.43
C LYS A 196 -13.48 -14.45 3.40
N PHE A 197 -12.91 -13.37 3.95
CA PHE A 197 -11.85 -13.47 4.95
C PHE A 197 -12.35 -14.07 6.27
N GLU A 198 -13.56 -13.71 6.74
CA GLU A 198 -14.17 -14.37 7.91
C GLU A 198 -14.29 -15.90 7.73
N ALA A 199 -14.73 -16.36 6.54
CA ALA A 199 -14.85 -17.77 6.22
C ALA A 199 -13.49 -18.51 6.23
N PHE A 200 -12.38 -17.80 6.02
CA PHE A 200 -11.03 -18.32 6.16
C PHE A 200 -10.45 -18.16 7.58
N ASN A 201 -11.27 -17.84 8.58
CA ASN A 201 -10.87 -17.63 9.98
C ASN A 201 -9.90 -16.46 10.18
N PHE A 202 -10.10 -15.37 9.46
CA PHE A 202 -9.46 -14.09 9.76
C PHE A 202 -10.31 -13.29 10.75
N HIS A 203 -9.62 -12.52 11.60
CA HIS A 203 -10.24 -11.40 12.27
C HIS A 203 -10.38 -10.26 11.25
N VAL A 204 -11.61 -9.79 11.01
CA VAL A 204 -11.90 -8.80 9.97
C VAL A 204 -12.26 -7.45 10.57
N ILE A 205 -11.61 -6.39 10.08
CA ILE A 205 -11.83 -5.01 10.50
C ILE A 205 -12.16 -4.16 9.27
N ASN A 206 -13.31 -3.51 9.24
CA ASN A 206 -13.70 -2.59 8.19
C ASN A 206 -13.43 -1.15 8.61
N ILE A 207 -12.75 -0.35 7.77
CA ILE A 207 -12.39 1.03 8.07
C ILE A 207 -12.57 1.95 6.87
N ASP A 208 -12.65 3.26 7.14
CA ASP A 208 -12.26 4.28 6.17
C ASP A 208 -10.72 4.33 6.11
N GLY A 209 -10.15 3.92 4.97
CA GLY A 209 -8.71 3.86 4.75
C GLY A 209 -8.05 5.23 4.49
N ASN A 210 -8.82 6.33 4.55
CA ASN A 210 -8.32 7.70 4.49
C ASN A 210 -8.50 8.46 5.83
N ASP A 211 -8.92 7.76 6.88
CA ASP A 211 -9.08 8.28 8.25
C ASP A 211 -8.00 7.69 9.18
N PHE A 212 -7.06 8.53 9.63
CA PHE A 212 -5.95 8.07 10.47
C PHE A 212 -6.37 7.58 11.87
N ASP A 213 -7.51 8.02 12.42
CA ASP A 213 -8.01 7.50 13.70
C ASP A 213 -8.50 6.06 13.52
N GLN A 214 -9.23 5.78 12.44
CA GLN A 214 -9.68 4.43 12.11
C GLN A 214 -8.52 3.51 11.73
N ILE A 215 -7.56 4.00 10.94
CA ILE A 215 -6.33 3.26 10.61
C ILE A 215 -5.60 2.86 11.89
N ARG A 216 -5.34 3.81 12.79
CA ARG A 216 -4.66 3.60 14.07
C ARG A 216 -5.39 2.58 14.94
N ALA A 217 -6.71 2.71 15.06
CA ALA A 217 -7.55 1.79 15.83
C ALA A 217 -7.46 0.36 15.28
N ALA A 218 -7.54 0.19 13.94
CA ALA A 218 -7.47 -1.10 13.28
C ALA A 218 -6.12 -1.79 13.49
N PHE A 219 -5.00 -1.09 13.33
CA PHE A 219 -3.69 -1.69 13.58
C PHE A 219 -3.44 -2.01 15.04
N LYS A 220 -3.96 -1.19 15.98
CA LYS A 220 -3.93 -1.50 17.42
C LYS A 220 -4.72 -2.79 17.71
N GLU A 221 -5.89 -2.95 17.14
CA GLU A 221 -6.73 -4.15 17.27
C GLU A 221 -6.05 -5.38 16.65
N ALA A 222 -5.46 -5.22 15.45
CA ALA A 222 -4.70 -6.28 14.79
C ALA A 222 -3.49 -6.77 15.62
N ARG A 223 -2.80 -5.87 16.33
CA ARG A 223 -1.71 -6.26 17.25
C ARG A 223 -2.23 -7.07 18.46
N ALA A 224 -3.41 -6.74 18.93
CA ALA A 224 -4.04 -7.43 20.08
C ALA A 224 -4.62 -8.79 19.69
N THR A 225 -4.97 -9.00 18.41
CA THR A 225 -5.55 -10.24 17.92
C THR A 225 -4.53 -11.37 17.98
N LYS A 226 -4.95 -12.51 18.58
CA LYS A 226 -4.11 -13.71 18.73
C LYS A 226 -4.83 -14.95 18.21
N GLY A 227 -4.02 -15.89 17.70
CA GLY A 227 -4.49 -17.18 17.22
C GLY A 227 -5.22 -17.15 15.87
N MET A 228 -5.26 -16.02 15.18
CA MET A 228 -5.78 -15.89 13.81
C MET A 228 -5.15 -14.68 13.10
N PRO A 229 -4.98 -14.72 11.77
CA PRO A 229 -4.56 -13.55 11.00
C PRO A 229 -5.62 -12.46 10.98
N THR A 230 -5.23 -11.22 10.69
CA THR A 230 -6.15 -10.08 10.57
C THR A 230 -6.29 -9.63 9.12
N ALA A 231 -7.51 -9.32 8.69
CA ALA A 231 -7.80 -8.65 7.43
C ALA A 231 -8.41 -7.27 7.70
N ILE A 232 -7.76 -6.22 7.21
CA ILE A 232 -8.27 -4.84 7.28
C ILE A 232 -8.82 -4.49 5.90
N ILE A 233 -10.14 -4.34 5.81
CA ILE A 233 -10.83 -3.92 4.58
C ILE A 233 -10.95 -2.40 4.62
N ALA A 234 -10.04 -1.73 3.93
CA ALA A 234 -9.92 -0.29 3.95
C ALA A 234 -10.65 0.33 2.75
N LYS A 235 -11.81 0.92 2.99
CA LYS A 235 -12.50 1.72 1.96
C LYS A 235 -11.68 2.97 1.69
N THR A 236 -11.31 3.18 0.43
CA THR A 236 -10.45 4.29 0.00
C THR A 236 -11.03 5.00 -1.22
N VAL A 237 -10.41 6.10 -1.60
CA VAL A 237 -10.72 6.84 -2.83
C VAL A 237 -9.60 6.66 -3.83
N LYS A 238 -9.86 5.99 -4.96
CA LYS A 238 -8.88 5.88 -6.05
C LYS A 238 -8.49 7.25 -6.56
N GLY A 239 -7.19 7.55 -6.64
CA GLY A 239 -6.72 8.87 -7.08
C GLY A 239 -6.79 9.97 -6.03
N LYS A 240 -6.92 9.62 -4.74
CA LYS A 240 -7.12 10.55 -3.60
C LYS A 240 -6.17 11.73 -3.60
N GLY A 241 -6.72 12.95 -3.52
CA GLY A 241 -6.00 14.21 -3.42
C GLY A 241 -5.72 14.89 -4.76
N VAL A 242 -6.06 14.27 -5.89
CA VAL A 242 -5.92 14.86 -7.23
C VAL A 242 -7.29 14.92 -7.89
N SER A 243 -7.81 16.12 -8.09
CA SER A 243 -9.20 16.38 -8.44
C SER A 243 -9.71 15.62 -9.67
N TYR A 244 -8.93 15.51 -10.73
CA TYR A 244 -9.30 14.83 -11.96
C TYR A 244 -9.03 13.32 -11.94
N MET A 245 -8.33 12.80 -10.91
CA MET A 245 -8.04 11.37 -10.73
C MET A 245 -9.02 10.69 -9.75
N GLU A 246 -9.60 11.43 -8.80
CA GLU A 246 -10.50 10.86 -7.79
C GLU A 246 -11.69 10.14 -8.43
N ASN A 247 -11.90 8.88 -7.99
CA ASN A 247 -12.99 8.02 -8.46
C ASN A 247 -13.04 7.83 -10.00
N ASN A 248 -11.90 7.95 -10.68
CA ASN A 248 -11.80 7.83 -12.13
C ASN A 248 -10.93 6.64 -12.52
N ALA A 249 -11.56 5.57 -13.06
CA ALA A 249 -10.89 4.35 -13.49
C ALA A 249 -9.83 4.60 -14.59
N GLY A 250 -10.01 5.61 -15.45
CA GLY A 250 -9.07 5.98 -16.50
C GLY A 250 -7.66 6.34 -16.00
N TRP A 251 -7.52 6.62 -14.70
CA TRP A 251 -6.23 6.90 -14.06
C TRP A 251 -5.60 5.67 -13.37
N HIS A 252 -6.07 4.49 -13.72
CA HIS A 252 -5.46 3.25 -13.22
C HIS A 252 -4.00 3.12 -13.64
N GLY A 253 -3.70 3.24 -14.94
CA GLY A 253 -2.37 3.03 -15.52
C GLY A 253 -1.91 4.14 -16.48
N LYS A 254 -2.41 5.35 -16.32
CA LYS A 254 -2.09 6.52 -17.15
C LYS A 254 -1.19 7.49 -16.39
N ALA A 255 -0.07 7.92 -17.01
CA ALA A 255 0.74 9.01 -16.47
C ALA A 255 0.13 10.38 -16.84
N PRO A 256 0.19 11.38 -15.93
CA PRO A 256 -0.20 12.75 -16.26
C PRO A 256 0.79 13.38 -17.26
N ASN A 257 0.28 14.18 -18.18
CA ASN A 257 1.10 15.08 -18.98
C ASN A 257 1.55 16.31 -18.16
N ASP A 258 2.28 17.25 -18.78
CA ASP A 258 2.86 18.39 -18.05
C ASP A 258 1.77 19.33 -17.47
N ASP A 259 0.65 19.54 -18.18
CA ASP A 259 -0.45 20.36 -17.68
C ASP A 259 -1.24 19.63 -16.59
N GLU A 260 -1.54 18.34 -16.78
CA GLU A 260 -2.16 17.48 -15.78
C GLU A 260 -1.30 17.37 -14.52
N TYR A 261 0.04 17.25 -14.67
CA TYR A 261 0.98 17.24 -13.55
C TYR A 261 0.91 18.53 -12.73
N LYS A 262 0.89 19.68 -13.40
CA LYS A 262 0.78 20.99 -12.75
C LYS A 262 -0.51 21.09 -11.92
N ILE A 263 -1.65 20.69 -12.50
CA ILE A 263 -2.95 20.69 -11.79
C ILE A 263 -2.87 19.77 -10.55
N ALA A 264 -2.31 18.56 -10.69
CA ALA A 264 -2.16 17.64 -9.56
C ALA A 264 -1.29 18.22 -8.44
N MET A 265 -0.18 18.88 -8.79
CA MET A 265 0.68 19.51 -7.79
C MET A 265 -0.01 20.72 -7.13
N ASP A 266 -0.76 21.54 -7.89
CA ASP A 266 -1.55 22.65 -7.36
C ASP A 266 -2.63 22.15 -6.36
N ASP A 267 -3.32 21.03 -6.66
CA ASP A 267 -4.26 20.38 -5.76
C ASP A 267 -3.58 19.97 -4.43
N LEU A 268 -2.43 19.30 -4.52
CA LEU A 268 -1.69 18.83 -3.36
C LEU A 268 -1.06 19.99 -2.55
N GLU A 269 -0.65 21.08 -3.20
CA GLU A 269 -0.20 22.29 -2.52
C GLU A 269 -1.35 23.00 -1.78
N LYS A 270 -2.55 22.99 -2.33
CA LYS A 270 -3.74 23.49 -1.66
C LYS A 270 -4.03 22.69 -0.40
N ILE A 271 -3.99 21.37 -0.46
CA ILE A 271 -4.12 20.48 0.71
C ILE A 271 -3.05 20.79 1.74
N ALA A 272 -1.78 20.98 1.33
CA ALA A 272 -0.68 21.31 2.23
C ALA A 272 -0.95 22.62 3.01
N LYS A 273 -1.50 23.63 2.34
CA LYS A 273 -1.88 24.92 2.98
C LYS A 273 -3.01 24.73 3.98
N GLU A 274 -4.04 23.96 3.62
CA GLU A 274 -5.17 23.65 4.52
C GLU A 274 -4.70 22.90 5.78
N LEU A 275 -3.71 22.02 5.65
CA LEU A 275 -3.08 21.31 6.77
C LEU A 275 -2.09 22.18 7.57
N GLY A 276 -1.98 23.49 7.28
CA GLY A 276 -1.06 24.40 7.97
C GLY A 276 0.40 24.17 7.56
N GLY A 277 0.66 23.71 6.35
CA GLY A 277 1.98 23.71 5.73
C GLY A 277 2.46 25.14 5.56
N ALA A 278 3.76 25.39 5.85
CA ALA A 278 4.34 26.73 5.79
C ALA A 278 4.13 27.40 4.43
N ASN A 279 3.84 28.70 4.48
CA ASN A 279 3.80 29.60 3.32
C ASN A 279 5.16 29.65 2.61
#